data_219ed1d57a34c70eec53aca40c59d5d9
#
_entry.id   219ed1d57a34c70eec53aca40c59d5d9
#
_cell.length_a   1.000
_cell.length_b   1.000
_cell.length_c   1.000
_cell.angle_alpha   90.00
_cell.angle_beta   90.00
_cell.angle_gamma   90.00
#
_symmetry.space_group_name_H-M   'P 1'
#
loop_
_entity.id
_entity.type
_entity.pdbx_description
1 polymer ?
#
loop_
_entity_poly.entity_id
_entity_poly.type
_entity_poly.pdbx_seq_one_letter_code
_entity_poly.pdbx_strand_id
1 'polypeptide(L)'
;DFSYSLLKDGGVKSKIIKKYLPLINQQVNRYLQMMDFYINFTLDEEFNETVQSPIHEDFSYASFSEGEKMRIDLALLFTWREVARMKNSVNTNLLIMDEVFDSSLDGFGTEEFLKIIKYVVKDANVFVISHKTGLEDRFETVLRFEKSKGFSHIMV
;
A
#
# COMPACT_ATOMS: atom_id res chain seq x y z
N ASP A 1 6.03 -14.07 36.48
CA ASP A 1 4.82 -13.43 35.97
C ASP A 1 5.07 -12.25 35.04
N PHE A 2 6.15 -11.45 35.28
CA PHE A 2 6.54 -10.36 34.39
C PHE A 2 6.96 -10.86 33.01
N SER A 3 7.74 -11.95 32.94
CA SER A 3 8.16 -12.58 31.69
C SER A 3 6.98 -13.15 30.90
N TYR A 4 5.97 -13.69 31.59
CA TYR A 4 4.77 -14.23 30.95
C TYR A 4 3.88 -13.12 30.36
N SER A 5 3.78 -11.97 31.01
CA SER A 5 3.05 -10.81 30.48
C SER A 5 3.73 -10.16 29.28
N LEU A 6 5.08 -10.24 29.20
CA LEU A 6 5.86 -9.77 28.06
C LEU A 6 5.74 -10.70 26.84
N LEU A 7 5.55 -11.99 27.07
CA LEU A 7 5.43 -13.00 26.02
C LEU A 7 4.00 -13.15 25.49
N LYS A 8 3.00 -12.64 26.21
CA LYS A 8 1.65 -12.51 25.65
C LYS A 8 1.66 -11.55 24.47
N ASP A 9 0.85 -11.86 23.44
CA ASP A 9 0.75 -11.10 22.18
C ASP A 9 0.57 -9.58 22.36
N GLY A 10 0.03 -9.13 23.50
CA GLY A 10 -0.12 -7.71 23.83
C GLY A 10 1.12 -7.02 24.45
N GLY A 11 2.15 -7.74 24.91
CA GLY A 11 3.24 -7.12 25.67
C GLY A 11 4.33 -6.48 24.83
N VAL A 12 5.12 -7.29 24.12
CA VAL A 12 6.27 -6.79 23.32
C VAL A 12 5.81 -6.18 22.01
N LYS A 13 4.83 -6.81 21.34
CA LYS A 13 4.25 -6.29 20.08
C LYS A 13 3.64 -4.92 20.31
N SER A 14 2.82 -4.74 21.34
CA SER A 14 2.20 -3.46 21.66
C SER A 14 3.23 -2.35 21.93
N LYS A 15 4.30 -2.63 22.69
CA LYS A 15 5.38 -1.64 22.91
C LYS A 15 6.11 -1.24 21.65
N ILE A 16 6.32 -2.20 20.73
CA ILE A 16 6.96 -1.92 19.46
C ILE A 16 6.02 -1.07 18.59
N ILE A 17 4.75 -1.43 18.53
CA ILE A 17 3.73 -0.73 17.76
C ILE A 17 3.58 0.71 18.25
N LYS A 18 3.40 0.92 19.57
CA LYS A 18 3.31 2.25 20.19
C LYS A 18 4.44 3.18 19.78
N LYS A 19 5.65 2.64 19.68
CA LYS A 19 6.82 3.42 19.27
C LYS A 19 6.76 3.91 17.82
N TYR A 20 6.19 3.09 16.93
CA TYR A 20 6.14 3.39 15.48
C TYR A 20 4.81 3.99 15.03
N LEU A 21 3.78 3.95 15.86
CA LEU A 21 2.44 4.41 15.53
C LEU A 21 2.39 5.87 15.04
N PRO A 22 3.06 6.84 15.70
CA PRO A 22 3.11 8.20 15.20
C PRO A 22 3.74 8.31 13.80
N LEU A 23 4.79 7.54 13.55
CA LEU A 23 5.45 7.49 12.25
C LEU A 23 4.55 6.83 11.20
N ILE A 24 3.88 5.72 11.56
CA ILE A 24 2.93 5.03 10.68
C ILE A 24 1.83 6.00 10.26
N ASN A 25 1.18 6.66 11.22
CA ASN A 25 0.11 7.62 10.95
C ASN A 25 0.59 8.79 10.08
N GLN A 26 1.78 9.31 10.33
CA GLN A 26 2.36 10.36 9.51
C GLN A 26 2.61 9.89 8.06
N GLN A 27 3.18 8.70 7.87
CA GLN A 27 3.51 8.20 6.55
C GLN A 27 2.25 7.82 5.75
N VAL A 28 1.25 7.18 6.38
CA VAL A 28 -0.02 6.87 5.71
C VAL A 28 -0.64 8.15 5.16
N ASN A 29 -0.80 9.18 5.99
CA ASN A 29 -1.39 10.45 5.54
C ASN A 29 -0.56 11.15 4.46
N ARG A 30 0.76 11.03 4.50
CA ARG A 30 1.63 11.54 3.44
C ARG A 30 1.37 10.83 2.10
N TYR A 31 1.25 9.49 2.10
CA TYR A 31 0.93 8.74 0.88
C TYR A 31 -0.49 9.05 0.37
N LEU A 32 -1.46 9.22 1.26
CA LEU A 32 -2.81 9.63 0.89
C LEU A 32 -2.81 11.01 0.21
N GLN A 33 -2.10 11.99 0.76
CA GLN A 33 -1.93 13.31 0.14
C GLN A 33 -1.25 13.24 -1.23
N MET A 34 -0.26 12.36 -1.41
CA MET A 34 0.38 12.14 -2.71
C MET A 34 -0.56 11.54 -3.76
N MET A 35 -1.64 10.87 -3.32
CA MET A 35 -2.72 10.35 -4.17
C MET A 35 -3.89 11.32 -4.33
N ASP A 36 -3.69 12.61 -4.00
CA ASP A 36 -4.75 13.63 -3.97
C ASP A 36 -5.98 13.22 -3.13
N PHE A 37 -5.71 12.46 -2.07
CA PHE A 37 -6.74 11.99 -1.16
C PHE A 37 -6.57 12.61 0.23
N TYR A 38 -7.29 13.69 0.48
CA TYR A 38 -7.12 14.56 1.64
C TYR A 38 -8.07 14.16 2.78
N ILE A 39 -7.76 13.06 3.43
CA ILE A 39 -8.39 12.61 4.67
C ILE A 39 -7.33 12.58 5.78
N ASN A 40 -7.76 12.55 7.03
CA ASN A 40 -6.90 12.25 8.16
C ASN A 40 -7.18 10.82 8.64
N PHE A 41 -6.28 9.91 8.29
CA PHE A 41 -6.33 8.51 8.69
C PHE A 41 -5.42 8.29 9.89
N THR A 42 -5.94 7.66 10.94
CA THR A 42 -5.15 7.30 12.13
C THR A 42 -5.44 5.87 12.56
N LEU A 43 -4.39 5.18 12.99
CA LEU A 43 -4.47 3.91 13.70
C LEU A 43 -4.17 4.15 15.17
N ASP A 44 -4.91 3.48 16.03
CA ASP A 44 -4.63 3.40 17.47
C ASP A 44 -3.71 2.22 17.82
N GLU A 45 -3.45 2.02 19.11
CA GLU A 45 -2.56 0.97 19.62
C GLU A 45 -3.11 -0.44 19.42
N GLU A 46 -4.40 -0.59 19.23
CA GLU A 46 -5.13 -1.82 18.94
C GLU A 46 -5.33 -2.05 17.44
N PHE A 47 -4.79 -1.15 16.58
CA PHE A 47 -4.99 -1.11 15.13
C PHE A 47 -6.43 -0.83 14.71
N ASN A 48 -7.22 -0.21 15.56
CA ASN A 48 -8.49 0.35 15.13
C ASN A 48 -8.20 1.58 14.26
N GLU A 49 -8.91 1.67 13.16
CA GLU A 49 -8.84 2.79 12.25
C GLU A 49 -9.83 3.90 12.62
N THR A 50 -9.38 5.12 12.53
CA THR A 50 -10.23 6.30 12.61
C THR A 50 -9.95 7.16 11.39
N VAL A 51 -11.01 7.56 10.70
CA VAL A 51 -10.93 8.42 9.53
C VAL A 51 -11.70 9.70 9.79
N GLN A 52 -11.03 10.83 9.62
CA GLN A 52 -11.65 12.15 9.68
C GLN A 52 -11.59 12.79 8.29
N SER A 53 -12.75 13.15 7.78
CA SER A 53 -12.86 13.93 6.55
C SER A 53 -13.08 15.41 6.89
N PRO A 54 -12.51 16.34 6.13
CA PRO A 54 -12.79 17.77 6.31
C PRO A 54 -14.27 18.14 6.11
N ILE A 55 -15.05 17.26 5.50
CA ILE A 55 -16.43 17.52 5.05
C ILE A 55 -17.47 16.75 5.88
N HIS A 56 -17.08 15.63 6.54
CA HIS A 56 -18.01 14.74 7.25
C HIS A 56 -17.46 14.39 8.62
N GLU A 57 -18.26 14.59 9.68
CA GLU A 57 -17.87 14.33 11.08
C GLU A 57 -17.88 12.84 11.45
N ASP A 58 -18.74 12.03 10.81
CA ASP A 58 -18.87 10.58 11.06
C ASP A 58 -18.57 9.78 9.79
N PHE A 59 -17.30 9.52 9.53
CA PHE A 59 -16.86 8.76 8.38
C PHE A 59 -16.17 7.46 8.82
N SER A 60 -16.61 6.32 8.29
CA SER A 60 -15.96 5.04 8.52
C SER A 60 -15.33 4.51 7.22
N TYR A 61 -14.37 3.61 7.33
CA TYR A 61 -13.77 2.94 6.17
C TYR A 61 -14.83 2.32 5.23
N ALA A 62 -15.92 1.79 5.80
CA ALA A 62 -17.02 1.21 5.02
C ALA A 62 -17.75 2.21 4.11
N SER A 63 -17.65 3.51 4.39
CA SER A 63 -18.31 4.57 3.63
C SER A 63 -17.57 4.97 2.35
N PHE A 64 -16.33 4.51 2.19
CA PHE A 64 -15.53 4.82 1.00
C PHE A 64 -15.89 3.97 -0.20
N SER A 65 -15.76 4.55 -1.38
CA SER A 65 -15.79 3.82 -2.65
C SER A 65 -14.60 2.83 -2.72
N GLU A 66 -14.70 1.83 -3.58
CA GLU A 66 -13.62 0.85 -3.75
C GLU A 66 -12.29 1.50 -4.19
N GLY A 67 -12.34 2.55 -5.02
CA GLY A 67 -11.14 3.29 -5.41
C GLY A 67 -10.51 4.08 -4.27
N GLU A 68 -11.30 4.62 -3.35
CA GLU A 68 -10.81 5.30 -2.14
C GLU A 68 -10.22 4.31 -1.14
N LYS A 69 -10.88 3.17 -0.93
CA LYS A 69 -10.35 2.06 -0.11
C LYS A 69 -9.00 1.58 -0.63
N MET A 70 -8.89 1.40 -1.95
CA MET A 70 -7.63 1.00 -2.58
C MET A 70 -6.50 2.01 -2.31
N ARG A 71 -6.78 3.32 -2.30
CA ARG A 71 -5.77 4.34 -1.94
C ARG A 71 -5.31 4.20 -0.49
N ILE A 72 -6.23 3.91 0.44
CA ILE A 72 -5.89 3.65 1.84
C ILE A 72 -5.02 2.39 1.97
N ASP A 73 -5.41 1.30 1.32
CA ASP A 73 -4.68 0.03 1.34
C ASP A 73 -3.26 0.18 0.79
N LEU A 74 -3.11 0.93 -0.30
CA LEU A 74 -1.80 1.23 -0.88
C LEU A 74 -0.95 2.13 0.02
N ALA A 75 -1.55 3.15 0.64
CA ALA A 75 -0.85 3.99 1.60
C ALA A 75 -0.35 3.19 2.79
N LEU A 76 -1.15 2.26 3.30
CA LEU A 76 -0.77 1.31 4.35
C LEU A 76 0.35 0.39 3.90
N LEU A 77 0.24 -0.23 2.72
CA LEU A 77 1.26 -1.11 2.15
C LEU A 77 2.63 -0.42 2.06
N PHE A 78 2.67 0.78 1.49
CA PHE A 78 3.92 1.53 1.36
C PHE A 78 4.47 1.99 2.71
N THR A 79 3.59 2.35 3.65
CA THR A 79 3.98 2.69 5.01
C THR A 79 4.61 1.49 5.73
N TRP A 80 4.00 0.31 5.64
CA TRP A 80 4.55 -0.90 6.24
C TRP A 80 5.90 -1.29 5.63
N ARG A 81 6.05 -1.13 4.31
CA ARG A 81 7.33 -1.34 3.64
C ARG A 81 8.41 -0.40 4.18
N GLU A 82 8.09 0.88 4.36
CA GLU A 82 9.04 1.87 4.88
C GLU A 82 9.42 1.58 6.34
N VAL A 83 8.45 1.23 7.18
CA VAL A 83 8.71 0.83 8.57
C VAL A 83 9.56 -0.44 8.64
N ALA A 84 9.30 -1.42 7.79
CA ALA A 84 10.11 -2.64 7.70
C ALA A 84 11.55 -2.33 7.29
N ARG A 85 11.75 -1.42 6.32
CA ARG A 85 13.07 -0.96 5.88
C ARG A 85 13.86 -0.29 7.00
N MET A 86 13.20 0.53 7.81
CA MET A 86 13.84 1.19 8.95
C MET A 86 14.26 0.21 10.06
N LYS A 87 13.55 -0.90 10.20
CA LYS A 87 13.81 -1.90 11.25
C LYS A 87 14.84 -2.94 10.87
N ASN A 88 14.83 -3.33 9.62
CA ASN A 88 15.67 -4.42 9.13
C ASN A 88 16.78 -3.82 8.28
N SER A 89 18.02 -4.22 8.59
CA SER A 89 19.18 -3.98 7.72
C SER A 89 19.05 -4.67 6.36
N VAL A 90 18.03 -5.51 6.17
CA VAL A 90 17.72 -6.17 4.91
C VAL A 90 16.75 -5.27 4.12
N ASN A 91 17.27 -4.58 3.13
CA ASN A 91 16.49 -3.77 2.22
C ASN A 91 15.95 -4.67 1.09
N THR A 92 14.65 -4.96 1.13
CA THR A 92 13.99 -5.67 0.03
C THR A 92 13.84 -4.71 -1.15
N ASN A 93 14.61 -4.93 -2.20
CA ASN A 93 14.58 -4.12 -3.41
C ASN A 93 13.63 -4.67 -4.49
N LEU A 94 12.67 -5.49 -4.11
CA LEU A 94 11.68 -6.11 -4.98
C LEU A 94 10.27 -5.78 -4.46
N LEU A 95 9.41 -5.34 -5.38
CA LEU A 95 7.99 -5.13 -5.15
C LEU A 95 7.22 -5.77 -6.29
N ILE A 96 6.34 -6.72 -5.98
CA ILE A 96 5.47 -7.37 -6.94
C ILE A 96 4.03 -6.95 -6.61
N MET A 97 3.34 -6.42 -7.60
CA MET A 97 1.95 -6.00 -7.52
C MET A 97 1.14 -6.81 -8.51
N ASP A 98 0.27 -7.66 -7.97
CA ASP A 98 -0.55 -8.57 -8.76
C ASP A 98 -2.00 -8.07 -8.82
N GLU A 99 -2.48 -7.77 -10.03
CA GLU A 99 -3.84 -7.32 -10.33
C GLU A 99 -4.33 -6.07 -9.58
N VAL A 100 -3.41 -5.28 -8.99
CA VAL A 100 -3.75 -4.08 -8.21
C VAL A 100 -4.49 -3.02 -9.04
N PHE A 101 -4.22 -2.98 -10.34
CA PHE A 101 -4.84 -2.01 -11.26
C PHE A 101 -6.16 -2.48 -11.88
N ASP A 102 -6.49 -3.75 -11.75
CA ASP A 102 -7.50 -4.36 -12.60
C ASP A 102 -8.93 -4.10 -12.13
N SER A 103 -9.15 -3.90 -10.82
CA SER A 103 -10.49 -3.91 -10.25
C SER A 103 -11.03 -2.56 -9.77
N SER A 104 -10.22 -1.68 -9.20
CA SER A 104 -10.75 -0.59 -8.38
C SER A 104 -10.24 0.81 -8.73
N LEU A 105 -9.19 0.91 -9.55
CA LEU A 105 -8.64 2.20 -9.93
C LEU A 105 -9.22 2.66 -11.29
N ASP A 106 -9.86 3.80 -11.29
CA ASP A 106 -10.20 4.53 -12.51
C ASP A 106 -8.93 5.08 -13.18
N GLY A 107 -9.09 5.76 -14.33
CA GLY A 107 -7.95 6.33 -15.05
C GLY A 107 -7.14 7.31 -14.21
N PHE A 108 -7.82 8.16 -13.42
CA PHE A 108 -7.17 9.14 -12.55
C PHE A 108 -6.42 8.46 -11.40
N GLY A 109 -7.06 7.52 -10.69
CA GLY A 109 -6.43 6.77 -9.61
C GLY A 109 -5.23 5.96 -10.09
N THR A 110 -5.27 5.43 -11.32
CA THR A 110 -4.14 4.74 -11.95
C THR A 110 -2.95 5.69 -12.14
N GLU A 111 -3.16 6.90 -12.65
CA GLU A 111 -2.08 7.89 -12.85
C GLU A 111 -1.44 8.31 -11.53
N GLU A 112 -2.25 8.62 -10.52
CA GLU A 112 -1.76 9.00 -9.20
C GLU A 112 -0.95 7.86 -8.55
N PHE A 113 -1.41 6.63 -8.70
CA PHE A 113 -0.69 5.47 -8.22
C PHE A 113 0.66 5.27 -8.92
N LEU A 114 0.71 5.44 -10.24
CA LEU A 114 1.96 5.36 -11.00
C LEU A 114 2.98 6.44 -10.57
N LYS A 115 2.51 7.64 -10.21
CA LYS A 115 3.38 8.68 -9.62
C LYS A 115 4.00 8.21 -8.31
N ILE A 116 3.22 7.54 -7.44
CA ILE A 116 3.72 7.02 -6.18
C ILE A 116 4.73 5.91 -6.40
N ILE A 117 4.43 4.96 -7.28
CA ILE A 117 5.41 3.93 -7.63
C ILE A 117 6.73 4.58 -8.02
N LYS A 118 6.74 5.53 -8.93
CA LYS A 118 7.95 6.25 -9.35
C LYS A 118 8.67 6.96 -8.20
N TYR A 119 7.92 7.46 -7.22
CA TYR A 119 8.50 8.11 -6.05
C TYR A 119 9.08 7.11 -5.04
N VAL A 120 8.34 6.04 -4.74
CA VAL A 120 8.69 5.02 -3.74
C VAL A 120 9.79 4.09 -4.23
N VAL A 121 9.90 3.95 -5.56
CA VAL A 121 10.67 2.91 -6.23
C VAL A 121 12.08 3.34 -6.60
N LYS A 122 12.54 4.51 -6.20
CA LYS A 122 13.92 4.92 -6.49
C LYS A 122 14.98 3.86 -6.16
N ASP A 123 14.67 2.93 -5.25
CA ASP A 123 15.57 1.91 -4.75
C ASP A 123 15.02 0.47 -4.88
N ALA A 124 14.01 0.22 -5.71
CA ALA A 124 13.43 -1.12 -5.85
C ALA A 124 13.03 -1.45 -7.28
N ASN A 125 13.13 -2.73 -7.64
CA ASN A 125 12.56 -3.27 -8.86
C ASN A 125 11.06 -3.52 -8.64
N VAL A 126 10.23 -2.96 -9.49
CA VAL A 126 8.77 -3.14 -9.41
C VAL A 126 8.29 -3.96 -10.59
N PHE A 127 7.56 -5.00 -10.27
CA PHE A 127 6.83 -5.82 -11.23
C PHE A 127 5.34 -5.59 -11.01
N VAL A 128 4.65 -5.22 -12.08
CA VAL A 128 3.21 -5.06 -12.10
C VAL A 128 2.62 -6.13 -13.01
N ILE A 129 1.74 -6.95 -12.45
CA ILE A 129 0.97 -7.95 -13.20
C ILE A 129 -0.43 -7.39 -13.34
N SER A 130 -0.93 -7.29 -14.57
CA SER A 130 -2.23 -6.69 -14.85
C SER A 130 -2.80 -7.22 -16.17
N HIS A 131 -4.11 -7.32 -16.23
CA HIS A 131 -4.88 -7.59 -17.43
C HIS A 131 -5.46 -6.31 -18.06
N LYS A 132 -5.22 -5.16 -17.44
CA LYS A 132 -5.76 -3.86 -17.88
C LYS A 132 -5.02 -3.39 -19.13
N THR A 133 -5.77 -3.18 -20.19
CA THR A 133 -5.24 -2.64 -21.45
C THR A 133 -4.86 -1.17 -21.30
N GLY A 134 -3.78 -0.75 -21.98
CA GLY A 134 -3.31 0.64 -21.97
C GLY A 134 -2.37 0.99 -20.81
N LEU A 135 -1.99 0.01 -19.98
CA LEU A 135 -0.95 0.18 -18.97
C LEU A 135 0.45 -0.01 -19.54
N GLU A 136 0.59 -0.73 -20.64
CA GLU A 136 1.87 -1.09 -21.26
C GLU A 136 2.73 0.13 -21.56
N ASP A 137 2.11 1.19 -22.09
CA ASP A 137 2.80 2.44 -22.47
C ASP A 137 3.34 3.24 -21.26
N ARG A 138 3.04 2.79 -20.06
CA ARG A 138 3.46 3.45 -18.81
C ARG A 138 4.73 2.85 -18.20
N PHE A 139 5.18 1.71 -18.71
CA PHE A 139 6.33 0.97 -18.22
C PHE A 139 7.44 0.86 -19.26
N GLU A 140 8.68 0.93 -18.81
CA GLU A 140 9.86 0.84 -19.69
C GLU A 140 10.05 -0.55 -20.29
N THR A 141 9.62 -1.58 -19.57
CA THR A 141 9.74 -2.98 -19.99
C THR A 141 8.42 -3.68 -19.81
N VAL A 142 7.96 -4.34 -20.86
CA VAL A 142 6.70 -5.09 -20.86
C VAL A 142 6.97 -6.53 -21.29
N LEU A 143 6.52 -7.47 -20.47
CA LEU A 143 6.51 -8.90 -20.80
C LEU A 143 5.07 -9.32 -21.06
N ARG A 144 4.77 -9.77 -22.27
CA ARG A 144 3.45 -10.28 -22.61
C ARG A 144 3.44 -11.79 -22.56
N PHE A 145 2.41 -12.34 -21.90
CA PHE A 145 2.18 -13.77 -21.82
C PHE A 145 0.90 -14.11 -22.57
N GLU A 146 0.98 -15.11 -23.43
CA GLU A 146 -0.18 -15.66 -24.11
C GLU A 146 -0.33 -17.15 -23.77
N LYS A 147 -1.58 -17.61 -23.63
CA LYS A 147 -1.89 -19.00 -23.42
C LYS A 147 -2.32 -19.63 -24.72
N SER A 148 -1.52 -20.57 -25.23
CA SER A 148 -1.81 -21.33 -26.43
C SER A 148 -1.73 -22.84 -26.13
N LYS A 149 -2.75 -23.60 -26.52
CA LYS A 149 -2.83 -25.07 -26.35
C LYS A 149 -2.57 -25.53 -24.90
N GLY A 150 -3.01 -24.75 -23.91
CA GLY A 150 -2.85 -25.07 -22.48
C GLY A 150 -1.50 -24.66 -21.87
N PHE A 151 -0.58 -24.10 -22.62
CA PHE A 151 0.73 -23.62 -22.15
C PHE A 151 0.83 -22.09 -22.26
N SER A 152 1.52 -21.47 -21.31
CA SER A 152 1.83 -20.03 -21.34
C SER A 152 3.16 -19.81 -22.06
N HIS A 153 3.20 -18.84 -22.95
CA HIS A 153 4.37 -18.45 -23.72
C HIS A 153 4.60 -16.94 -23.55
N ILE A 154 5.88 -16.55 -23.48
CA ILE A 154 6.24 -15.12 -23.58
C ILE A 154 6.17 -14.75 -25.05
N MET A 155 5.47 -13.67 -25.35
CA MET A 155 5.48 -13.08 -26.70
C MET A 155 6.77 -12.28 -26.85
N VAL A 156 7.55 -12.62 -27.84
CA VAL A 156 8.80 -11.93 -28.23
C VAL A 156 8.48 -10.92 -29.32
#